data_ccef8b6c45be4a95633e164809b02fac
#
_entry.id   ccef8b6c45be4a95633e164809b02fac
#
_cell.length_a   1.000
_cell.length_b   1.000
_cell.length_c   1.000
_cell.angle_alpha   90.00
_cell.angle_beta   90.00
_cell.angle_gamma   90.00
#
_symmetry.space_group_name_H-M   'P 1'
#
loop_
_entity.id
_entity.type
_entity.pdbx_description
1 polymer ?
#
loop_
_entity_poly.entity_id
_entity_poly.type
_entity_poly.pdbx_seq_one_letter_code
_entity_poly.pdbx_strand_id
1 'polypeptide(L)'
;MMAAFTLYDRPDCPYSKRVRRVLDVLSVDYEEIIVPDDKDERDELESVTGQRGIPALVDDELPDGYIADSGEISAYLKDHYN
;
A
#
# COMPACT_ATOMS: atom_id res chain seq x y z
N MET A 1 -11.96 8.04 13.29
CA MET A 1 -12.34 7.08 12.26
C MET A 1 -11.14 6.25 11.86
N MET A 2 -11.31 4.96 11.74
CA MET A 2 -10.22 4.08 11.31
C MET A 2 -10.11 4.12 9.78
N ALA A 3 -8.87 4.20 9.29
CA ALA A 3 -8.62 4.12 7.86
C ALA A 3 -8.97 2.72 7.34
N ALA A 4 -9.46 2.64 6.10
CA ALA A 4 -9.83 1.36 5.47
C ALA A 4 -8.59 0.50 5.21
N PHE A 5 -7.47 1.13 4.89
CA PHE A 5 -6.24 0.43 4.50
C PHE A 5 -5.02 1.04 5.16
N THR A 6 -3.95 0.26 5.24
CA THR A 6 -2.62 0.75 5.59
C THR A 6 -1.74 0.64 4.35
N LEU A 7 -1.09 1.74 3.97
CA LEU A 7 -0.20 1.78 2.81
C LEU A 7 1.24 2.00 3.26
N TYR A 8 2.10 1.03 3.00
CA TYR A 8 3.53 1.15 3.23
C TYR A 8 4.17 1.69 1.95
N ASP A 9 4.79 2.87 2.03
CA ASP A 9 5.34 3.51 0.84
C ASP A 9 6.45 4.52 1.17
N ARG A 10 6.85 5.28 0.14
CA ARG A 10 7.76 6.41 0.28
C ARG A 10 7.29 7.54 -0.64
N PRO A 11 7.44 8.80 -0.18
CA PRO A 11 6.98 9.96 -0.97
C PRO A 11 7.67 10.08 -2.34
N ASP A 12 8.92 9.63 -2.43
CA ASP A 12 9.73 9.74 -3.64
C ASP A 12 9.62 8.52 -4.58
N CYS A 13 8.81 7.52 -4.22
CA CYS A 13 8.61 6.33 -5.05
C CYS A 13 7.51 6.58 -6.09
N PRO A 14 7.82 6.52 -7.41
CA PRO A 14 6.81 6.76 -8.44
C PRO A 14 5.68 5.73 -8.43
N TYR A 15 5.96 4.50 -8.07
CA TYR A 15 4.92 3.47 -7.96
C TYR A 15 3.99 3.72 -6.79
N SER A 16 4.53 4.15 -5.65
CA SER A 16 3.74 4.54 -4.48
C SER A 16 2.87 5.75 -4.79
N LYS A 17 3.42 6.72 -5.51
CA LYS A 17 2.69 7.91 -5.93
C LYS A 17 1.46 7.55 -6.76
N ARG A 18 1.60 6.58 -7.66
CA ARG A 18 0.50 6.08 -8.48
C ARG A 18 -0.64 5.53 -7.61
N VAL A 19 -0.29 4.73 -6.61
CA VAL A 19 -1.27 4.13 -5.69
C VAL A 19 -1.96 5.22 -4.87
N ARG A 20 -1.21 6.17 -4.34
CA ARG A 20 -1.80 7.28 -3.58
C ARG A 20 -2.80 8.07 -4.41
N ARG A 21 -2.47 8.29 -5.68
CA ARG A 21 -3.37 9.00 -6.58
C ARG A 21 -4.69 8.25 -6.79
N VAL A 22 -4.62 6.93 -6.95
CA VAL A 22 -5.82 6.11 -7.10
C VAL A 22 -6.68 6.19 -5.83
N LEU A 23 -6.06 6.08 -4.65
CA LEU A 23 -6.77 6.20 -3.38
C LEU A 23 -7.47 7.55 -3.26
N ASP A 24 -6.79 8.63 -3.64
CA ASP A 24 -7.35 9.98 -3.58
C ASP A 24 -8.51 10.16 -4.55
N VAL A 25 -8.37 9.68 -5.78
CA VAL A 25 -9.41 9.79 -6.80
C VAL A 25 -10.68 9.03 -6.38
N LEU A 26 -10.50 7.88 -5.74
CA LEU A 26 -11.63 7.07 -5.28
C LEU A 26 -12.14 7.49 -3.90
N SER A 27 -11.54 8.49 -3.29
CA SER A 27 -11.89 8.99 -1.95
C SER A 27 -11.82 7.89 -0.89
N VAL A 28 -10.82 7.02 -0.99
CA VAL A 28 -10.60 5.94 -0.03
C VAL A 28 -9.66 6.43 1.06
N ASP A 29 -10.07 6.26 2.32
CA ASP A 29 -9.21 6.59 3.45
C ASP A 29 -8.14 5.54 3.65
N TYR A 30 -6.93 5.98 3.97
CA TYR A 30 -5.83 5.06 4.26
C TYR A 30 -4.85 5.70 5.23
N GLU A 31 -4.14 4.85 5.97
CA GLU A 31 -3.05 5.27 6.82
C GLU A 31 -1.73 5.02 6.06
N GLU A 32 -0.89 6.05 5.97
CA GLU A 32 0.39 5.94 5.29
C GLU A 32 1.51 5.70 6.29
N ILE A 33 2.32 4.67 6.04
CA ILE A 33 3.51 4.39 6.82
C ILE A 33 4.71 4.50 5.90
N ILE A 34 5.57 5.50 6.16
CA ILE A 34 6.78 5.72 5.37
C ILE A 34 7.83 4.72 5.82
N VAL A 35 8.30 3.88 4.90
CA VAL A 35 9.34 2.90 5.21
C VAL A 35 10.73 3.49 5.00
N PRO A 36 11.79 2.90 5.59
CA PRO A 36 13.16 3.36 5.36
C PRO A 36 13.54 3.32 3.88
N ASP A 37 14.40 4.24 3.47
CA ASP A 37 14.92 4.29 2.10
C ASP A 37 15.72 3.02 1.78
N ASP A 38 16.52 2.55 2.74
CA ASP A 38 17.26 1.31 2.59
C ASP A 38 16.32 0.11 2.73
N LYS A 39 16.20 -0.67 1.66
CA LYS A 39 15.33 -1.85 1.63
C LYS A 39 15.67 -2.85 2.73
N ASP A 40 16.94 -2.99 3.07
CA ASP A 40 17.39 -3.93 4.12
C ASP A 40 16.93 -3.52 5.51
N GLU A 41 16.50 -2.27 5.70
CA GLU A 41 16.02 -1.77 6.98
C GLU A 41 14.50 -1.82 7.13
N ARG A 42 13.79 -2.40 6.17
CA ARG A 42 12.32 -2.48 6.16
C ARG A 42 11.81 -3.72 6.89
N ASP A 43 12.25 -3.92 8.13
CA ASP A 43 11.90 -5.10 8.93
C ASP A 43 10.41 -5.14 9.28
N GLU A 44 9.82 -3.99 9.60
CA GLU A 44 8.39 -3.93 9.91
C GLU A 44 7.55 -4.35 8.70
N LEU A 45 7.92 -3.86 7.51
CA LEU A 45 7.22 -4.23 6.28
C LEU A 45 7.32 -5.73 6.03
N GLU A 46 8.49 -6.30 6.19
CA GLU A 46 8.68 -7.75 6.02
C GLU A 46 7.89 -8.55 7.05
N SER A 47 7.82 -8.06 8.28
CA SER A 47 7.06 -8.69 9.35
C SER A 47 5.57 -8.79 9.02
N VAL A 48 5.03 -7.77 8.34
CA VAL A 48 3.61 -7.69 8.00
C VAL A 48 3.30 -8.42 6.69
N THR A 49 4.17 -8.30 5.68
CA THR A 49 3.88 -8.76 4.32
C THR A 49 4.76 -9.92 3.85
N GLY A 50 5.83 -10.23 4.57
CA GLY A 50 6.76 -11.28 4.14
C GLY A 50 7.70 -10.83 3.03
N GLN A 51 7.68 -9.56 2.63
CA GLN A 51 8.55 -9.02 1.59
C GLN A 51 8.89 -7.55 1.91
N ARG A 52 9.82 -6.95 1.17
CA ARG A 52 10.36 -5.62 1.45
C ARG A 52 10.10 -4.59 0.34
N GLY A 53 9.29 -4.93 -0.64
CA GLY A 53 8.98 -4.03 -1.75
C GLY A 53 7.83 -3.08 -1.43
N ILE A 54 7.84 -1.90 -2.04
CA ILE A 54 6.77 -0.93 -1.94
C ILE A 54 6.29 -0.54 -3.33
N PRO A 55 5.05 -0.05 -3.47
CA PRO A 55 4.06 0.12 -2.42
C PRO A 55 3.48 -1.21 -1.94
N ALA A 56 3.02 -1.26 -0.70
CA ALA A 56 2.31 -2.42 -0.18
C ALA A 56 1.03 -1.96 0.51
N LEU A 57 -0.10 -2.44 0.04
CA LEU A 57 -1.41 -2.16 0.60
C LEU A 57 -1.80 -3.30 1.53
N VAL A 58 -2.11 -2.99 2.77
CA VAL A 58 -2.43 -3.99 3.79
C VAL A 58 -3.86 -3.82 4.27
N ASP A 59 -4.60 -4.93 4.33
CA ASP A 59 -5.95 -4.96 4.87
C ASP A 59 -6.33 -6.41 5.17
N ASP A 60 -7.08 -6.63 6.25
CA ASP A 60 -7.52 -7.96 6.67
C ASP A 60 -8.40 -8.65 5.64
N GLU A 61 -9.10 -7.88 4.82
CA GLU A 61 -10.01 -8.42 3.80
C GLU A 61 -9.29 -8.88 2.53
N LEU A 62 -8.00 -8.58 2.39
CA LEU A 62 -7.24 -9.04 1.24
C LEU A 62 -6.91 -10.54 1.40
N PRO A 63 -6.89 -11.32 0.30
CA PRO A 63 -6.67 -12.78 0.38
C PRO A 63 -5.42 -13.19 1.15
N ASP A 64 -4.31 -12.47 0.94
CA ASP A 64 -3.04 -12.73 1.63
C ASP A 64 -2.74 -11.69 2.72
N GLY A 65 -3.71 -10.82 3.02
CA GLY A 65 -3.53 -9.72 3.96
C GLY A 65 -2.84 -8.50 3.36
N TYR A 66 -2.34 -8.59 2.14
CA TYR A 66 -1.66 -7.47 1.48
C TYR A 66 -1.59 -7.66 -0.04
N ILE A 67 -1.33 -6.54 -0.74
CA ILE A 67 -0.98 -6.54 -2.16
C ILE A 67 0.26 -5.66 -2.31
N ALA A 68 1.32 -6.17 -2.92
CA ALA A 68 2.60 -5.47 -3.01
C ALA A 68 3.01 -5.09 -4.44
N ASP A 69 2.06 -4.94 -5.36
CA ASP A 69 2.30 -4.52 -6.73
C ASP A 69 1.39 -3.35 -7.06
N SER A 70 1.96 -2.24 -7.56
CA SER A 70 1.18 -1.02 -7.82
C SER A 70 0.06 -1.24 -8.84
N GLY A 71 0.29 -2.06 -9.85
CA GLY A 71 -0.72 -2.38 -10.85
C GLY A 71 -1.86 -3.19 -10.25
N GLU A 72 -1.53 -4.19 -9.44
CA GLU A 72 -2.53 -5.03 -8.77
C GLU A 72 -3.30 -4.24 -7.73
N ILE A 73 -2.63 -3.36 -6.97
CA ILE A 73 -3.30 -2.50 -6.00
C ILE A 73 -4.30 -1.60 -6.72
N SER A 74 -3.88 -0.96 -7.80
CA SER A 74 -4.75 -0.06 -8.57
C SER A 74 -5.95 -0.80 -9.12
N ALA A 75 -5.76 -1.99 -9.66
CA ALA A 75 -6.85 -2.81 -10.21
C ALA A 75 -7.83 -3.21 -9.10
N TYR A 76 -7.33 -3.64 -7.95
CA TYR A 76 -8.15 -4.02 -6.81
C TYR A 76 -9.02 -2.84 -6.35
N LEU A 77 -8.42 -1.67 -6.18
CA LEU A 77 -9.12 -0.49 -5.72
C LEU A 77 -10.20 -0.05 -6.70
N LYS A 78 -9.89 -0.04 -7.99
CA LYS A 78 -10.87 0.34 -9.02
C LYS A 78 -12.03 -0.64 -9.08
N ASP A 79 -11.76 -1.91 -8.86
CA ASP A 79 -12.80 -2.95 -8.89
C ASP A 79 -13.74 -2.84 -7.68
N HIS A 80 -13.21 -2.47 -6.52
CA HIS A 80 -13.98 -2.45 -5.27
C HIS A 80 -14.63 -1.10 -4.96
N TYR A 81 -14.09 0.00 -5.46
CA TYR A 81 -14.53 1.35 -5.10
C TYR A 81 -15.00 2.19 -6.29
N ASN A 82 -15.07 1.62 -7.44
CA ASN A 82 -15.52 2.34 -8.63
C ASN A 82 -17.02 2.12 -8.87
#